data_7756cfc6073a4af045db0516b99b874e
#
_entry.id   7756cfc6073a4af045db0516b99b874e
#
_cell.length_a   1.000
_cell.length_b   1.000
_cell.length_c   1.000
_cell.angle_alpha   90.00
_cell.angle_beta   90.00
_cell.angle_gamma   90.00
#
_symmetry.space_group_name_H-M   'P 1'
#
loop_
_entity.id
_entity.type
_entity.pdbx_description
1 polymer ?
#
loop_
_entity_poly.entity_id
_entity_poly.type
_entity_poly.pdbx_seq_one_letter_code
_entity_poly.pdbx_strand_id
1 'polypeptide(L)'
;MHADRNFDFLAHFKSLAVAAERPVEWQDVTATSFLIGYLKGEEKERHMYDAMVTTLDNFKNLDELGRAQCLHPYFSAVDYVTDQRCFSLLKGLLWVPWLQIPPSLNDKYSKFLVEVALRRMSLMELVVQACVRNFRPYDPEDPVSDLNRQYWLAHSTLVSLNRCTQSAEMVILRALQRRPHHSLDCPVILNHLRNQITVGEYLFAIRGAVWAALTDQLIEMDALVTKCYKDPEFGAVDARNFFIYSDELVMDTTLPEKVLDLMTKLDACMVTVFEYIAVTMNKDLPNYPTWVHLGPEMEILDLLADSFSLCLLKSRNTHMVAFIWLYVCVLSEPRTIDLWLNNLWRFTVDTARTSADQGRCQSCVGYLGAVVARATFISTGMAFEWLRKLKDWLMEYVEAQAKLSSPVLVNHGNYYAITEAFMLIFCYHYVDLMQDTEYWEMVNGWNIRLFIYCPLEPLKFITRPVAETFHIIARNLNVIYNPDGYQFDATAGTVLTYTSFFPLGRFHLPESFVFFKDYLRVFSPRGDERTLFDPTYKKPGTELQEEVTQDESTAEEEPGTSIEAPLDYDWTTIEEVDPRAPTSSESASSESIESVFSD
;
A
#
# COMPACT_ATOMS: atom_id res chain seq x y z
N MET A 1 10.55 -31.30 6.04
CA MET A 1 10.34 -31.05 7.48
C MET A 1 9.36 -29.89 7.72
N HIS A 2 8.30 -29.78 6.90
CA HIS A 2 7.30 -28.66 6.97
C HIS A 2 5.91 -29.11 7.44
N ALA A 3 5.75 -30.33 7.95
CA ALA A 3 4.40 -30.87 8.22
C ALA A 3 3.87 -30.64 9.64
N ASP A 4 4.68 -30.15 10.60
CA ASP A 4 4.29 -30.12 12.02
C ASP A 4 4.12 -28.72 12.63
N ARG A 5 4.17 -27.65 11.83
CA ARG A 5 3.79 -26.31 12.28
C ARG A 5 2.33 -25.96 11.95
N ASN A 6 1.43 -26.93 12.07
CA ASN A 6 0.02 -26.61 12.18
C ASN A 6 -0.21 -25.97 13.56
N PHE A 7 0.13 -24.69 13.66
CA PHE A 7 -0.43 -23.84 14.69
C PHE A 7 -1.94 -24.12 14.70
N ASP A 8 -2.49 -24.53 15.82
CA ASP A 8 -3.91 -24.82 15.90
C ASP A 8 -4.69 -23.51 15.93
N PHE A 9 -4.65 -22.82 14.77
CA PHE A 9 -5.33 -21.57 14.48
C PHE A 9 -6.80 -21.65 14.88
N LEU A 10 -7.44 -22.80 14.62
CA LEU A 10 -8.82 -23.04 15.01
C LEU A 10 -8.99 -23.16 16.54
N ALA A 11 -8.00 -23.65 17.27
CA ALA A 11 -8.06 -23.72 18.74
C ALA A 11 -7.98 -22.35 19.39
N HIS A 12 -7.17 -21.45 18.84
CA HIS A 12 -7.08 -20.08 19.33
C HIS A 12 -8.41 -19.32 19.15
N PHE A 13 -9.00 -19.37 17.95
CA PHE A 13 -10.32 -18.77 17.72
C PHE A 13 -11.44 -19.47 18.50
N LYS A 14 -11.37 -20.79 18.69
CA LYS A 14 -12.30 -21.53 19.57
C LYS A 14 -12.25 -21.03 21.00
N SER A 15 -11.09 -20.71 21.55
CA SER A 15 -10.96 -20.18 22.91
C SER A 15 -11.59 -18.79 23.07
N LEU A 16 -11.62 -17.99 22.00
CA LEU A 16 -12.28 -16.68 21.98
C LEU A 16 -13.79 -16.77 21.74
N ALA A 17 -14.29 -17.87 21.17
CA ALA A 17 -15.69 -18.06 20.78
C ALA A 17 -16.54 -18.85 21.78
N VAL A 18 -15.96 -19.40 22.85
CA VAL A 18 -16.67 -20.31 23.76
C VAL A 18 -17.35 -19.59 24.92
N ALA A 19 -18.65 -19.36 24.75
CA ALA A 19 -19.62 -19.57 25.85
C ALA A 19 -20.59 -20.65 25.36
N ALA A 20 -20.31 -21.89 25.72
CA ALA A 20 -21.07 -23.04 25.27
C ALA A 20 -22.43 -23.12 25.95
N GLU A 21 -23.50 -23.11 25.17
CA GLU A 21 -24.83 -23.47 25.63
C GLU A 21 -25.24 -24.87 25.13
N ARG A 22 -26.16 -25.49 25.88
CA ARG A 22 -26.55 -26.90 25.82
C ARG A 22 -27.10 -27.31 24.45
N PRO A 23 -26.90 -28.58 24.00
CA PRO A 23 -27.45 -29.06 22.73
C PRO A 23 -28.96 -29.16 22.79
N VAL A 24 -29.63 -28.58 21.81
CA VAL A 24 -31.06 -28.71 21.56
C VAL A 24 -31.28 -29.85 20.55
N GLU A 25 -32.11 -30.86 20.90
CA GLU A 25 -32.51 -31.92 19.96
C GLU A 25 -33.53 -31.40 18.97
N TRP A 26 -33.23 -31.53 17.68
CA TRP A 26 -34.04 -31.05 16.55
C TRP A 26 -34.59 -32.21 15.72
N GLN A 27 -35.84 -32.09 15.22
CA GLN A 27 -36.44 -33.06 14.30
C GLN A 27 -36.07 -32.74 12.84
N ASP A 28 -35.20 -33.54 12.23
CA ASP A 28 -34.58 -33.30 10.91
C ASP A 28 -35.48 -33.59 9.68
N VAL A 29 -36.71 -34.06 9.84
CA VAL A 29 -37.44 -34.77 8.80
C VAL A 29 -38.20 -33.87 7.81
N THR A 30 -38.41 -32.58 8.15
CA THR A 30 -39.42 -31.78 7.41
C THR A 30 -38.90 -31.07 6.17
N ALA A 31 -37.75 -30.40 6.22
CA ALA A 31 -37.25 -29.59 5.07
C ALA A 31 -36.92 -30.46 3.85
N THR A 32 -36.31 -31.62 4.07
CA THR A 32 -35.93 -32.55 2.99
C THR A 32 -37.14 -33.04 2.21
N SER A 33 -38.26 -33.42 2.89
CA SER A 33 -39.46 -33.89 2.22
C SER A 33 -40.12 -32.80 1.37
N PHE A 34 -40.18 -31.56 1.87
CA PHE A 34 -40.73 -30.42 1.12
C PHE A 34 -39.88 -30.10 -0.13
N LEU A 35 -38.55 -30.10 0.01
CA LEU A 35 -37.67 -29.87 -1.14
C LEU A 35 -37.79 -30.95 -2.20
N ILE A 36 -37.94 -32.22 -1.79
CA ILE A 36 -38.19 -33.33 -2.73
C ILE A 36 -39.51 -33.11 -3.48
N GLY A 37 -40.61 -32.77 -2.80
CA GLY A 37 -41.90 -32.48 -3.41
C GLY A 37 -41.83 -31.29 -4.38
N TYR A 38 -41.18 -30.19 -3.97
CA TYR A 38 -40.94 -29.04 -4.84
C TYR A 38 -40.16 -29.40 -6.10
N LEU A 39 -39.11 -30.20 -5.97
CA LEU A 39 -38.29 -30.66 -7.09
C LEU A 39 -39.05 -31.64 -8.01
N LYS A 40 -40.10 -32.34 -7.51
CA LYS A 40 -41.04 -33.15 -8.32
C LYS A 40 -42.10 -32.30 -9.01
N GLY A 41 -42.22 -31.01 -8.70
CA GLY A 41 -43.19 -30.12 -9.31
C GLY A 41 -44.58 -30.12 -8.64
N GLU A 42 -44.68 -30.53 -7.38
CA GLU A 42 -45.91 -30.52 -6.60
C GLU A 42 -46.30 -29.08 -6.24
N GLU A 43 -47.49 -28.64 -6.66
CA GLU A 43 -47.94 -27.24 -6.53
C GLU A 43 -48.09 -26.79 -5.07
N LYS A 44 -48.44 -27.69 -4.16
CA LYS A 44 -48.48 -27.46 -2.71
C LYS A 44 -47.12 -27.07 -2.14
N GLU A 45 -46.07 -27.70 -2.63
CA GLU A 45 -44.74 -27.54 -2.13
C GLU A 45 -44.07 -26.24 -2.63
N ARG A 46 -44.59 -25.66 -3.72
CA ARG A 46 -44.14 -24.36 -4.22
C ARG A 46 -44.43 -23.23 -3.22
N HIS A 47 -45.63 -23.21 -2.65
CA HIS A 47 -45.96 -22.21 -1.61
C HIS A 47 -45.08 -22.37 -0.36
N MET A 48 -44.73 -23.60 0.00
CA MET A 48 -43.84 -23.85 1.13
C MET A 48 -42.41 -23.42 0.82
N TYR A 49 -41.91 -23.65 -0.40
CA TYR A 49 -40.61 -23.16 -0.85
C TYR A 49 -40.54 -21.63 -0.80
N ASP A 50 -41.56 -20.94 -1.29
CA ASP A 50 -41.63 -19.48 -1.25
C ASP A 50 -41.66 -18.96 0.22
N ALA A 51 -42.36 -19.67 1.12
CA ALA A 51 -42.37 -19.38 2.54
C ALA A 51 -40.98 -19.57 3.19
N MET A 52 -40.24 -20.62 2.79
CA MET A 52 -38.86 -20.85 3.26
C MET A 52 -37.92 -19.70 2.85
N VAL A 53 -37.98 -19.26 1.60
CA VAL A 53 -37.19 -18.13 1.09
C VAL A 53 -37.56 -16.85 1.84
N THR A 54 -38.84 -16.56 2.01
CA THR A 54 -39.34 -15.36 2.73
C THR A 54 -38.90 -15.40 4.21
N THR A 55 -38.85 -16.56 4.84
CA THR A 55 -38.37 -16.71 6.23
C THR A 55 -36.88 -16.34 6.35
N LEU A 56 -36.06 -16.77 5.37
CA LEU A 56 -34.64 -16.40 5.32
C LEU A 56 -34.43 -14.90 5.07
N ASP A 57 -35.25 -14.29 4.23
CA ASP A 57 -35.21 -12.83 4.01
C ASP A 57 -35.53 -12.05 5.29
N ASN A 58 -36.39 -12.60 6.16
CA ASN A 58 -36.74 -12.05 7.47
C ASN A 58 -35.88 -12.57 8.63
N PHE A 59 -34.77 -13.24 8.38
CA PHE A 59 -33.93 -13.90 9.39
C PHE A 59 -33.51 -12.97 10.54
N LYS A 60 -33.25 -11.70 10.25
CA LYS A 60 -32.87 -10.69 11.25
C LYS A 60 -33.93 -10.49 12.34
N ASN A 61 -35.19 -10.67 12.00
CA ASN A 61 -36.32 -10.43 12.88
C ASN A 61 -36.67 -11.64 13.77
N LEU A 62 -36.03 -12.79 13.54
CA LEU A 62 -36.25 -14.00 14.33
C LEU A 62 -35.48 -13.91 15.65
N ASP A 63 -36.03 -14.51 16.71
CA ASP A 63 -35.29 -14.76 17.94
C ASP A 63 -34.24 -15.88 17.73
N GLU A 64 -33.37 -16.11 18.71
CA GLU A 64 -32.29 -17.09 18.60
C GLU A 64 -32.81 -18.51 18.32
N LEU A 65 -33.88 -18.90 18.98
CA LEU A 65 -34.52 -20.20 18.76
C LEU A 65 -35.09 -20.31 17.34
N GLY A 66 -35.80 -19.28 16.88
CA GLY A 66 -36.34 -19.22 15.53
C GLY A 66 -35.25 -19.25 14.46
N ARG A 67 -34.12 -18.57 14.67
CA ARG A 67 -32.95 -18.62 13.78
C ARG A 67 -32.36 -20.04 13.71
N ALA A 68 -32.24 -20.70 14.85
CA ALA A 68 -31.76 -22.07 14.91
C ALA A 68 -32.72 -23.02 14.19
N GLN A 69 -34.03 -22.89 14.44
CA GLN A 69 -35.05 -23.69 13.76
C GLN A 69 -35.10 -23.43 12.25
N CYS A 70 -34.82 -22.22 11.82
CA CYS A 70 -34.76 -21.83 10.41
C CYS A 70 -33.58 -22.48 9.68
N LEU A 71 -32.39 -22.58 10.28
CA LEU A 71 -31.17 -23.06 9.60
C LEU A 71 -30.98 -24.58 9.69
N HIS A 72 -31.23 -25.17 10.85
CA HIS A 72 -30.88 -26.57 11.13
C HIS A 72 -31.40 -27.59 10.13
N PRO A 73 -32.64 -27.49 9.65
CA PRO A 73 -33.21 -28.51 8.72
C PRO A 73 -32.50 -28.61 7.37
N TYR A 74 -31.78 -27.55 6.94
CA TYR A 74 -31.08 -27.55 5.66
C TYR A 74 -29.73 -28.25 5.69
N PHE A 75 -29.14 -28.44 6.89
CA PHE A 75 -27.83 -29.08 7.03
C PHE A 75 -27.81 -30.54 6.58
N SER A 76 -28.96 -31.25 6.69
CA SER A 76 -29.14 -32.60 6.17
C SER A 76 -29.65 -32.66 4.71
N ALA A 77 -30.04 -31.51 4.15
CA ALA A 77 -30.70 -31.41 2.85
C ALA A 77 -29.77 -30.83 1.75
N VAL A 78 -28.43 -30.89 1.89
CA VAL A 78 -27.45 -30.29 0.98
C VAL A 78 -27.69 -30.70 -0.49
N ASP A 79 -28.00 -31.98 -0.77
CA ASP A 79 -28.19 -32.49 -2.10
C ASP A 79 -29.37 -31.82 -2.83
N TYR A 80 -30.40 -31.44 -2.10
CA TYR A 80 -31.58 -30.77 -2.63
C TYR A 80 -31.43 -29.26 -2.71
N VAL A 81 -30.83 -28.65 -1.68
CA VAL A 81 -30.57 -27.21 -1.65
C VAL A 81 -29.61 -26.77 -2.76
N THR A 82 -28.69 -27.63 -3.15
CA THR A 82 -27.72 -27.35 -4.24
C THR A 82 -28.29 -27.57 -5.65
N ASP A 83 -29.53 -28.05 -5.79
CA ASP A 83 -30.21 -28.11 -7.11
C ASP A 83 -30.40 -26.69 -7.66
N GLN A 84 -30.27 -26.54 -8.98
CA GLN A 84 -30.35 -25.24 -9.64
C GLN A 84 -31.70 -24.54 -9.42
N ARG A 85 -32.79 -25.30 -9.27
CA ARG A 85 -34.15 -24.79 -9.00
C ARG A 85 -34.26 -24.20 -7.58
N CYS A 86 -33.40 -24.62 -6.65
CA CYS A 86 -33.37 -24.12 -5.28
C CYS A 86 -32.37 -22.97 -5.07
N PHE A 87 -31.88 -22.36 -6.15
CA PHE A 87 -30.81 -21.33 -6.06
C PHE A 87 -31.19 -20.12 -5.18
N SER A 88 -32.45 -19.67 -5.21
CA SER A 88 -32.91 -18.56 -4.35
C SER A 88 -32.82 -18.92 -2.86
N LEU A 89 -33.21 -20.15 -2.50
CA LEU A 89 -33.08 -20.66 -1.14
C LEU A 89 -31.60 -20.75 -0.72
N LEU A 90 -30.77 -21.33 -1.59
CA LEU A 90 -29.34 -21.44 -1.33
C LEU A 90 -28.70 -20.05 -1.13
N LYS A 91 -29.04 -19.10 -2.00
CA LYS A 91 -28.58 -17.72 -1.87
C LYS A 91 -29.02 -17.12 -0.53
N GLY A 92 -30.28 -17.30 -0.13
CA GLY A 92 -30.77 -16.88 1.18
C GLY A 92 -29.95 -17.48 2.31
N LEU A 93 -29.69 -18.80 2.29
CA LEU A 93 -28.88 -19.47 3.30
C LEU A 93 -27.43 -18.96 3.39
N LEU A 94 -26.80 -18.62 2.27
CA LEU A 94 -25.42 -18.09 2.24
C LEU A 94 -25.34 -16.62 2.70
N TRP A 95 -26.43 -15.86 2.52
CA TRP A 95 -26.48 -14.41 2.78
C TRP A 95 -27.16 -14.02 4.09
N VAL A 96 -27.55 -15.00 4.93
CA VAL A 96 -27.97 -14.69 6.32
C VAL A 96 -26.87 -13.89 7.04
N PRO A 97 -27.21 -12.99 7.97
CA PRO A 97 -26.21 -12.31 8.80
C PRO A 97 -25.50 -13.30 9.71
N TRP A 98 -24.23 -13.60 9.43
CA TRP A 98 -23.47 -14.63 10.17
C TRP A 98 -23.26 -14.24 11.64
N LEU A 99 -23.24 -12.95 11.94
CA LEU A 99 -23.23 -12.43 13.29
C LEU A 99 -24.40 -12.95 14.16
N GLN A 100 -25.55 -13.18 13.52
CA GLN A 100 -26.78 -13.59 14.16
C GLN A 100 -27.00 -15.11 14.16
N ILE A 101 -26.10 -15.89 13.56
CA ILE A 101 -26.18 -17.35 13.61
C ILE A 101 -25.95 -17.81 15.07
N PRO A 102 -26.84 -18.65 15.63
CA PRO A 102 -26.66 -19.16 16.98
C PRO A 102 -25.31 -19.86 17.15
N PRO A 103 -24.55 -19.59 18.22
CA PRO A 103 -23.21 -20.16 18.45
C PRO A 103 -23.19 -21.70 18.39
N SER A 104 -24.25 -22.34 18.83
CA SER A 104 -24.43 -23.80 18.80
C SER A 104 -24.47 -24.40 17.40
N LEU A 105 -24.72 -23.58 16.37
CA LEU A 105 -24.80 -24.01 14.97
C LEU A 105 -23.54 -23.70 14.16
N ASN A 106 -22.58 -22.95 14.68
CA ASN A 106 -21.42 -22.50 13.90
C ASN A 106 -20.66 -23.66 13.23
N ASP A 107 -20.32 -24.72 13.98
CA ASP A 107 -19.61 -25.88 13.43
C ASP A 107 -20.44 -26.62 12.38
N LYS A 108 -21.75 -26.73 12.59
CA LYS A 108 -22.65 -27.40 11.64
C LYS A 108 -22.83 -26.57 10.38
N TYR A 109 -22.96 -25.26 10.54
CA TYR A 109 -23.09 -24.33 9.40
C TYR A 109 -21.80 -24.27 8.58
N SER A 110 -20.62 -24.24 9.21
CA SER A 110 -19.34 -24.33 8.50
C SER A 110 -19.24 -25.62 7.68
N LYS A 111 -19.60 -26.77 8.25
CA LYS A 111 -19.64 -28.06 7.52
C LYS A 111 -20.62 -28.02 6.35
N PHE A 112 -21.81 -27.48 6.56
CA PHE A 112 -22.80 -27.29 5.50
C PHE A 112 -22.25 -26.46 4.35
N LEU A 113 -21.58 -25.34 4.64
CA LEU A 113 -20.95 -24.49 3.63
C LEU A 113 -19.89 -25.25 2.83
N VAL A 114 -19.05 -26.03 3.50
CA VAL A 114 -18.03 -26.87 2.84
C VAL A 114 -18.68 -27.91 1.93
N GLU A 115 -19.70 -28.60 2.40
CA GLU A 115 -20.43 -29.60 1.60
C GLU A 115 -21.09 -28.98 0.36
N VAL A 116 -21.71 -27.81 0.50
CA VAL A 116 -22.26 -27.02 -0.62
C VAL A 116 -21.18 -26.68 -1.63
N ALA A 117 -20.04 -26.17 -1.17
CA ALA A 117 -18.94 -25.75 -2.03
C ALA A 117 -18.35 -26.91 -2.84
N LEU A 118 -18.26 -28.09 -2.26
CA LEU A 118 -17.69 -29.28 -2.91
C LEU A 118 -18.60 -29.90 -3.99
N ARG A 119 -19.86 -29.49 -4.09
CA ARG A 119 -20.76 -30.01 -5.12
C ARG A 119 -20.44 -29.54 -6.54
N ARG A 120 -20.07 -28.27 -6.69
CA ARG A 120 -19.70 -27.66 -7.99
C ARG A 120 -18.79 -26.44 -7.79
N MET A 121 -17.91 -26.18 -8.75
CA MET A 121 -16.99 -25.02 -8.71
C MET A 121 -17.74 -23.68 -8.56
N SER A 122 -18.87 -23.49 -9.25
CA SER A 122 -19.69 -22.28 -9.13
C SER A 122 -20.26 -22.07 -7.73
N LEU A 123 -20.58 -23.16 -7.01
CA LEU A 123 -21.02 -23.08 -5.62
C LEU A 123 -19.86 -22.80 -4.68
N MET A 124 -18.67 -23.31 -4.96
CA MET A 124 -17.46 -22.97 -4.22
C MET A 124 -17.17 -21.47 -4.31
N GLU A 125 -17.26 -20.88 -5.50
CA GLU A 125 -17.10 -19.42 -5.66
C GLU A 125 -18.10 -18.64 -4.82
N LEU A 126 -19.37 -19.05 -4.78
CA LEU A 126 -20.40 -18.40 -3.97
C LEU A 126 -20.13 -18.52 -2.47
N VAL A 127 -19.74 -19.70 -2.00
CA VAL A 127 -19.40 -19.92 -0.58
C VAL A 127 -18.19 -19.10 -0.17
N VAL A 128 -17.13 -19.12 -0.99
CA VAL A 128 -15.92 -18.33 -0.73
C VAL A 128 -16.24 -16.83 -0.73
N GLN A 129 -17.07 -16.34 -1.64
CA GLN A 129 -17.54 -14.94 -1.64
C GLN A 129 -18.33 -14.62 -0.37
N ALA A 130 -19.18 -15.54 0.12
CA ALA A 130 -19.88 -15.36 1.38
C ALA A 130 -18.91 -15.29 2.57
N CYS A 131 -17.87 -16.14 2.62
CA CYS A 131 -16.81 -16.06 3.64
C CYS A 131 -16.09 -14.71 3.62
N VAL A 132 -15.60 -14.29 2.46
CA VAL A 132 -14.83 -13.04 2.32
C VAL A 132 -15.69 -11.81 2.61
N ARG A 133 -16.98 -11.84 2.23
CA ARG A 133 -17.92 -10.78 2.60
C ARG A 133 -18.04 -10.63 4.12
N ASN A 134 -17.95 -11.73 4.85
CA ASN A 134 -18.04 -11.75 6.31
C ASN A 134 -16.71 -11.43 7.02
N PHE A 135 -15.68 -10.95 6.32
CA PHE A 135 -14.46 -10.38 6.90
C PHE A 135 -14.61 -8.94 7.38
N ARG A 136 -15.80 -8.40 7.37
CA ARG A 136 -16.12 -7.03 7.73
C ARG A 136 -17.36 -7.00 8.65
N PRO A 137 -17.50 -6.00 9.52
CA PRO A 137 -18.71 -5.82 10.31
C PRO A 137 -19.90 -5.49 9.39
N TYR A 138 -21.10 -5.82 9.86
CA TYR A 138 -22.34 -5.35 9.23
C TYR A 138 -22.67 -3.93 9.66
N ASP A 139 -22.34 -3.60 10.93
CA ASP A 139 -22.47 -2.29 11.53
C ASP A 139 -21.14 -1.94 12.21
N PRO A 140 -20.66 -0.69 12.12
CA PRO A 140 -19.46 -0.23 12.83
C PRO A 140 -19.52 -0.44 14.36
N GLU A 141 -20.72 -0.48 14.93
CA GLU A 141 -20.97 -0.68 16.37
C GLU A 141 -21.11 -2.14 16.78
N ASP A 142 -20.96 -3.10 15.85
CA ASP A 142 -21.07 -4.52 16.16
C ASP A 142 -20.09 -4.93 17.27
N PRO A 143 -20.51 -5.72 18.29
CA PRO A 143 -19.64 -6.15 19.37
C PRO A 143 -18.45 -6.97 18.89
N VAL A 144 -17.25 -6.67 19.37
CA VAL A 144 -15.99 -7.35 18.99
C VAL A 144 -16.07 -8.88 19.21
N SER A 145 -16.73 -9.33 20.29
CA SER A 145 -16.92 -10.76 20.56
C SER A 145 -17.69 -11.47 19.47
N ASP A 146 -18.71 -10.82 18.94
CA ASP A 146 -19.58 -11.38 17.91
C ASP A 146 -18.88 -11.33 16.54
N LEU A 147 -18.12 -10.26 16.27
CA LEU A 147 -17.27 -10.17 15.07
C LEU A 147 -16.21 -11.28 15.07
N ASN A 148 -15.54 -11.57 16.18
CA ASN A 148 -14.57 -12.65 16.26
C ASN A 148 -15.20 -14.01 15.94
N ARG A 149 -16.45 -14.24 16.37
CA ARG A 149 -17.20 -15.46 16.05
C ARG A 149 -17.53 -15.54 14.55
N GLN A 150 -17.94 -14.43 13.94
CA GLN A 150 -18.20 -14.33 12.51
C GLN A 150 -16.93 -14.62 11.71
N TYR A 151 -15.79 -14.02 12.07
CA TYR A 151 -14.50 -14.23 11.41
C TYR A 151 -14.03 -15.68 11.58
N TRP A 152 -14.16 -16.24 12.78
CA TRP A 152 -13.87 -17.66 13.01
C TRP A 152 -14.67 -18.56 12.08
N LEU A 153 -15.96 -18.33 11.91
CA LEU A 153 -16.83 -19.11 11.01
C LEU A 153 -16.33 -19.02 9.56
N ALA A 154 -15.95 -17.84 9.10
CA ALA A 154 -15.42 -17.64 7.77
C ALA A 154 -14.09 -18.37 7.57
N HIS A 155 -13.12 -18.16 8.48
CA HIS A 155 -11.80 -18.78 8.39
C HIS A 155 -11.87 -20.31 8.53
N SER A 156 -12.68 -20.85 9.45
CA SER A 156 -12.85 -22.29 9.62
C SER A 156 -13.40 -22.96 8.35
N THR A 157 -14.30 -22.28 7.67
CA THR A 157 -14.85 -22.74 6.38
C THR A 157 -13.77 -22.74 5.29
N LEU A 158 -12.99 -21.65 5.15
CA LEU A 158 -11.92 -21.55 4.15
C LEU A 158 -10.80 -22.57 4.39
N VAL A 159 -10.37 -22.76 5.65
CA VAL A 159 -9.38 -23.78 6.03
C VAL A 159 -9.89 -25.18 5.67
N SER A 160 -11.17 -25.47 5.97
CA SER A 160 -11.77 -26.77 5.67
C SER A 160 -11.88 -27.01 4.18
N LEU A 161 -12.24 -26.00 3.39
CA LEU A 161 -12.26 -26.07 1.92
C LEU A 161 -10.87 -26.36 1.36
N ASN A 162 -9.85 -25.66 1.83
CA ASN A 162 -8.48 -25.85 1.37
C ASN A 162 -7.95 -27.26 1.66
N ARG A 163 -8.32 -27.82 2.82
CA ARG A 163 -7.99 -29.22 3.16
C ARG A 163 -8.68 -30.24 2.25
N CYS A 164 -9.86 -29.90 1.73
CA CYS A 164 -10.60 -30.80 0.83
C CYS A 164 -10.13 -30.72 -0.63
N THR A 165 -9.68 -29.55 -1.09
CA THR A 165 -9.29 -29.36 -2.49
C THR A 165 -8.34 -28.17 -2.67
N GLN A 166 -7.23 -28.39 -3.39
CA GLN A 166 -6.28 -27.33 -3.72
C GLN A 166 -6.86 -26.24 -4.63
N SER A 167 -7.89 -26.57 -5.43
CA SER A 167 -8.54 -25.57 -6.30
C SER A 167 -9.20 -24.46 -5.49
N ALA A 168 -9.48 -24.66 -4.20
CA ALA A 168 -9.99 -23.62 -3.32
C ALA A 168 -9.04 -22.42 -3.18
N GLU A 169 -7.72 -22.62 -3.22
CA GLU A 169 -6.72 -21.55 -3.08
C GLU A 169 -6.93 -20.45 -4.13
N MET A 170 -7.06 -20.83 -5.39
CA MET A 170 -7.26 -19.88 -6.48
C MET A 170 -8.61 -19.16 -6.41
N VAL A 171 -9.65 -19.84 -5.92
CA VAL A 171 -10.97 -19.24 -5.73
C VAL A 171 -10.94 -18.23 -4.59
N ILE A 172 -10.27 -18.59 -3.48
CA ILE A 172 -10.08 -17.71 -2.33
C ILE A 172 -9.29 -16.46 -2.74
N LEU A 173 -8.18 -16.64 -3.46
CA LEU A 173 -7.36 -15.51 -3.94
C LEU A 173 -8.18 -14.54 -4.80
N ARG A 174 -8.95 -15.06 -5.76
CA ARG A 174 -9.82 -14.21 -6.61
C ARG A 174 -10.89 -13.47 -5.79
N ALA A 175 -11.42 -14.08 -4.75
CA ALA A 175 -12.38 -13.43 -3.88
C ALA A 175 -11.74 -12.32 -3.04
N LEU A 176 -10.52 -12.53 -2.53
CA LEU A 176 -9.74 -11.53 -1.78
C LEU A 176 -9.32 -10.34 -2.65
N GLN A 177 -9.09 -10.56 -3.95
CA GLN A 177 -8.78 -9.48 -4.89
C GLN A 177 -9.98 -8.52 -5.11
N ARG A 178 -11.22 -8.96 -4.79
CA ARG A 178 -12.40 -8.09 -4.76
C ARG A 178 -12.49 -7.35 -3.43
N ARG A 179 -11.61 -6.38 -3.29
CA ARG A 179 -11.47 -5.57 -2.08
C ARG A 179 -12.64 -4.60 -1.86
N PRO A 180 -12.89 -4.19 -0.60
CA PRO A 180 -13.87 -3.14 -0.29
C PRO A 180 -13.48 -1.83 -0.96
N HIS A 181 -14.46 -1.08 -1.44
CA HIS A 181 -14.21 0.24 -2.01
C HIS A 181 -13.75 1.21 -0.90
N HIS A 182 -12.85 2.13 -1.23
CA HIS A 182 -12.28 3.10 -0.29
C HIS A 182 -13.30 4.08 0.31
N SER A 183 -14.49 4.23 -0.30
CA SER A 183 -15.59 5.04 0.25
C SER A 183 -16.32 4.40 1.43
N LEU A 184 -16.10 3.09 1.71
CA LEU A 184 -16.71 2.43 2.86
C LEU A 184 -16.04 2.86 4.17
N ASP A 185 -16.75 2.65 5.29
CA ASP A 185 -16.27 3.04 6.62
C ASP A 185 -14.95 2.38 6.99
N CYS A 186 -14.13 3.10 7.77
CA CYS A 186 -12.82 2.64 8.20
C CYS A 186 -12.85 1.24 8.84
N PRO A 187 -13.76 0.89 9.77
CA PRO A 187 -13.82 -0.46 10.34
C PRO A 187 -14.04 -1.56 9.31
N VAL A 188 -14.79 -1.29 8.23
CA VAL A 188 -15.04 -2.26 7.16
C VAL A 188 -13.75 -2.57 6.39
N ILE A 189 -13.01 -1.52 6.02
CA ILE A 189 -11.75 -1.66 5.28
C ILE A 189 -10.70 -2.35 6.17
N LEU A 190 -10.57 -1.90 7.41
CA LEU A 190 -9.56 -2.36 8.35
C LEU A 190 -9.74 -3.85 8.74
N ASN A 191 -10.98 -4.26 9.05
CA ASN A 191 -11.26 -5.65 9.38
C ASN A 191 -11.09 -6.57 8.17
N HIS A 192 -11.46 -6.11 6.97
CA HIS A 192 -11.19 -6.86 5.74
C HIS A 192 -9.69 -7.07 5.55
N LEU A 193 -8.88 -6.04 5.70
CA LEU A 193 -7.42 -6.08 5.57
C LEU A 193 -6.80 -7.04 6.61
N ARG A 194 -7.20 -6.96 7.88
CA ARG A 194 -6.73 -7.88 8.94
C ARG A 194 -7.05 -9.33 8.62
N ASN A 195 -8.28 -9.62 8.23
CA ASN A 195 -8.70 -10.98 7.87
C ASN A 195 -8.01 -11.47 6.58
N GLN A 196 -7.70 -10.58 5.64
CA GLN A 196 -6.93 -10.91 4.44
C GLN A 196 -5.49 -11.33 4.80
N ILE A 197 -4.82 -10.61 5.70
CA ILE A 197 -3.50 -11.00 6.24
C ILE A 197 -3.61 -12.36 6.92
N THR A 198 -4.62 -12.55 7.76
CA THR A 198 -4.89 -13.81 8.46
C THR A 198 -5.07 -14.99 7.50
N VAL A 199 -5.71 -14.80 6.34
CA VAL A 199 -5.79 -15.85 5.31
C VAL A 199 -4.38 -16.24 4.82
N GLY A 200 -3.50 -15.26 4.63
CA GLY A 200 -2.10 -15.50 4.26
C GLY A 200 -1.33 -16.31 5.31
N GLU A 201 -1.72 -16.27 6.59
CA GLU A 201 -1.05 -17.02 7.65
C GLU A 201 -1.28 -18.53 7.57
N TYR A 202 -2.40 -19.00 7.04
CA TYR A 202 -2.71 -20.42 6.93
C TYR A 202 -2.76 -20.96 5.48
N LEU A 203 -2.76 -20.08 4.46
CA LEU A 203 -2.69 -20.46 3.04
C LEU A 203 -1.35 -20.03 2.44
N PHE A 204 -0.28 -20.74 2.80
CA PHE A 204 1.08 -20.39 2.39
C PHE A 204 1.27 -20.31 0.87
N ALA A 205 0.60 -21.19 0.11
CA ALA A 205 0.74 -21.21 -1.35
C ALA A 205 0.29 -19.93 -2.06
N ILE A 206 -0.66 -19.17 -1.48
CA ILE A 206 -1.15 -17.91 -2.04
C ILE A 206 -0.71 -16.68 -1.25
N ARG A 207 0.10 -16.84 -0.21
CA ARG A 207 0.49 -15.78 0.73
C ARG A 207 1.14 -14.59 0.01
N GLY A 208 2.08 -14.84 -0.90
CA GLY A 208 2.72 -13.78 -1.69
C GLY A 208 1.71 -12.99 -2.54
N ALA A 209 0.76 -13.70 -3.18
CA ALA A 209 -0.28 -13.04 -3.97
C ALA A 209 -1.29 -12.25 -3.11
N VAL A 210 -1.55 -12.70 -1.88
CA VAL A 210 -2.35 -11.96 -0.89
C VAL A 210 -1.65 -10.65 -0.51
N TRP A 211 -0.34 -10.70 -0.20
CA TRP A 211 0.45 -9.51 0.10
C TRP A 211 0.53 -8.54 -1.08
N ALA A 212 0.70 -9.05 -2.30
CA ALA A 212 0.66 -8.22 -3.50
C ALA A 212 -0.70 -7.50 -3.65
N ALA A 213 -1.81 -8.22 -3.49
CA ALA A 213 -3.16 -7.63 -3.57
C ALA A 213 -3.42 -6.58 -2.47
N LEU A 214 -2.89 -6.80 -1.25
CA LEU A 214 -2.95 -5.85 -0.15
C LEU A 214 -2.12 -4.60 -0.46
N THR A 215 -0.89 -4.77 -0.92
CA THR A 215 -0.01 -3.66 -1.30
C THR A 215 -0.62 -2.83 -2.42
N ASP A 216 -1.22 -3.45 -3.44
CA ASP A 216 -1.94 -2.75 -4.51
C ASP A 216 -3.14 -1.94 -3.98
N GLN A 217 -3.86 -2.44 -2.97
CA GLN A 217 -4.94 -1.70 -2.34
C GLN A 217 -4.44 -0.43 -1.63
N LEU A 218 -3.33 -0.55 -0.89
CA LEU A 218 -2.73 0.61 -0.22
C LEU A 218 -2.20 1.64 -1.24
N ILE A 219 -1.56 1.16 -2.31
CA ILE A 219 -1.08 2.01 -3.41
C ILE A 219 -2.23 2.79 -4.07
N GLU A 220 -3.37 2.16 -4.28
CA GLU A 220 -4.54 2.83 -4.86
C GLU A 220 -5.05 3.95 -3.94
N MET A 221 -5.16 3.69 -2.64
CA MET A 221 -5.56 4.71 -1.67
C MET A 221 -4.54 5.85 -1.59
N ASP A 222 -3.23 5.55 -1.55
CA ASP A 222 -2.14 6.53 -1.55
C ASP A 222 -2.14 7.38 -2.83
N ALA A 223 -2.35 6.75 -3.99
CA ALA A 223 -2.42 7.47 -5.26
C ALA A 223 -3.58 8.47 -5.34
N LEU A 224 -4.73 8.13 -4.74
CA LEU A 224 -5.87 9.04 -4.62
C LEU A 224 -5.57 10.23 -3.72
N VAL A 225 -4.96 9.99 -2.55
CA VAL A 225 -4.49 11.07 -1.65
C VAL A 225 -3.47 11.94 -2.36
N THR A 226 -2.46 11.32 -2.99
CA THR A 226 -1.40 12.03 -3.71
C THR A 226 -1.93 12.90 -4.86
N LYS A 227 -2.96 12.42 -5.56
CA LYS A 227 -3.60 13.20 -6.63
C LYS A 227 -4.17 14.51 -6.09
N CYS A 228 -4.80 14.48 -4.93
CA CYS A 228 -5.35 15.68 -4.30
C CYS A 228 -4.24 16.68 -3.91
N TYR A 229 -3.11 16.20 -3.39
CA TYR A 229 -1.95 17.06 -3.08
C TYR A 229 -1.29 17.68 -4.32
N LYS A 230 -1.44 17.08 -5.49
CA LYS A 230 -0.89 17.60 -6.75
C LYS A 230 -1.85 18.54 -7.48
N ASP A 231 -3.07 18.69 -6.99
CA ASP A 231 -4.06 19.56 -7.61
C ASP A 231 -3.68 21.03 -7.36
N PRO A 232 -3.53 21.86 -8.40
CA PRO A 232 -3.21 23.28 -8.27
C PRO A 232 -4.22 24.07 -7.42
N GLU A 233 -5.47 23.61 -7.32
CA GLU A 233 -6.51 24.24 -6.49
C GLU A 233 -6.21 24.14 -4.99
N PHE A 234 -5.45 23.12 -4.57
CA PHE A 234 -5.06 22.95 -3.15
C PHE A 234 -3.71 23.59 -2.80
N GLY A 235 -3.23 24.50 -3.65
CA GLY A 235 -1.92 25.11 -3.53
C GLY A 235 -0.85 24.12 -3.99
N ALA A 236 -0.03 24.52 -4.95
CA ALA A 236 1.05 23.70 -5.45
C ALA A 236 1.82 23.14 -4.25
N VAL A 237 1.53 21.91 -3.88
CA VAL A 237 2.33 21.15 -2.91
C VAL A 237 3.68 20.96 -3.57
N ASP A 238 4.40 21.83 -3.27
CA ASP A 238 5.65 22.34 -3.53
C ASP A 238 6.63 21.25 -3.98
N ALA A 239 7.29 21.52 -5.08
CA ALA A 239 8.53 20.88 -5.48
C ALA A 239 9.59 20.82 -4.35
N ARG A 240 9.32 21.38 -3.17
CA ARG A 240 10.14 21.42 -1.95
C ARG A 240 10.06 20.15 -1.11
N ASN A 241 9.24 19.15 -1.48
CA ASN A 241 9.12 17.90 -0.70
C ASN A 241 10.38 17.01 -0.72
N PHE A 242 11.40 17.36 -1.48
CA PHE A 242 12.69 16.67 -1.50
C PHE A 242 13.57 16.97 -0.28
N PHE A 243 13.43 18.15 0.30
CA PHE A 243 14.20 18.56 1.44
C PHE A 243 13.30 18.81 2.64
N ILE A 244 13.36 17.92 3.61
CA ILE A 244 12.53 17.94 4.81
C ILE A 244 13.33 18.55 5.94
N TYR A 245 12.88 19.72 6.41
CA TYR A 245 13.60 20.53 7.41
C TYR A 245 13.18 20.25 8.86
N SER A 246 12.05 19.62 9.08
CA SER A 246 11.55 19.26 10.40
C SER A 246 10.81 17.94 10.37
N ASP A 247 10.85 17.21 11.49
CA ASP A 247 10.09 15.98 11.72
C ASP A 247 8.63 16.25 12.11
N GLU A 248 8.21 17.51 12.16
CA GLU A 248 6.87 17.88 12.53
C GLU A 248 5.88 17.48 11.44
N LEU A 249 4.94 16.65 11.83
CA LEU A 249 3.75 16.34 11.03
C LEU A 249 2.83 17.55 11.03
N VAL A 250 2.79 18.24 9.91
CA VAL A 250 1.79 19.27 9.69
C VAL A 250 0.60 18.59 9.00
N MET A 251 -0.48 18.37 9.77
CA MET A 251 -1.78 18.01 9.19
C MET A 251 -2.30 19.22 8.44
N ASP A 252 -2.46 19.08 7.15
CA ASP A 252 -3.10 20.12 6.35
C ASP A 252 -4.62 20.04 6.55
N THR A 253 -5.13 20.87 7.46
CA THR A 253 -6.56 20.95 7.78
C THR A 253 -7.38 21.66 6.69
N THR A 254 -6.75 22.16 5.64
CA THR A 254 -7.41 22.85 4.53
C THR A 254 -7.93 21.87 3.48
N LEU A 255 -7.56 20.58 3.57
CA LEU A 255 -8.00 19.57 2.64
C LEU A 255 -9.50 19.25 2.78
N PRO A 256 -10.17 18.87 1.69
CA PRO A 256 -11.56 18.44 1.73
C PRO A 256 -11.77 17.27 2.71
N GLU A 257 -12.92 17.25 3.39
CA GLU A 257 -13.29 16.22 4.36
C GLU A 257 -13.15 14.78 3.79
N LYS A 258 -13.52 14.58 2.53
CA LYS A 258 -13.38 13.28 1.84
C LYS A 258 -11.91 12.82 1.72
N VAL A 259 -10.97 13.75 1.56
CA VAL A 259 -9.54 13.45 1.50
C VAL A 259 -9.00 13.14 2.89
N LEU A 260 -9.42 13.90 3.89
CA LEU A 260 -9.06 13.65 5.29
C LEU A 260 -9.59 12.29 5.77
N ASP A 261 -10.81 11.92 5.40
CA ASP A 261 -11.38 10.59 5.68
C ASP A 261 -10.55 9.48 5.01
N LEU A 262 -10.17 9.65 3.74
CA LEU A 262 -9.33 8.69 3.03
C LEU A 262 -7.93 8.57 3.66
N MET A 263 -7.34 9.69 4.08
CA MET A 263 -6.05 9.70 4.80
C MET A 263 -6.16 8.96 6.13
N THR A 264 -7.21 9.18 6.91
CA THR A 264 -7.46 8.47 8.17
C THR A 264 -7.57 6.95 7.94
N LYS A 265 -8.28 6.54 6.89
CA LYS A 265 -8.40 5.12 6.50
C LYS A 265 -7.06 4.53 6.09
N LEU A 266 -6.29 5.25 5.28
CA LEU A 266 -4.96 4.82 4.85
C LEU A 266 -4.03 4.70 6.06
N ASP A 267 -4.06 5.67 6.98
CA ASP A 267 -3.23 5.67 8.19
C ASP A 267 -3.54 4.45 9.07
N ALA A 268 -4.81 4.17 9.35
CA ALA A 268 -5.23 2.98 10.09
C ALA A 268 -4.79 1.66 9.43
N CYS A 269 -4.85 1.59 8.10
CA CYS A 269 -4.34 0.45 7.34
C CYS A 269 -2.81 0.32 7.45
N MET A 270 -2.08 1.43 7.34
CA MET A 270 -0.62 1.47 7.49
C MET A 270 -0.19 1.04 8.88
N VAL A 271 -0.84 1.55 9.95
CA VAL A 271 -0.62 1.11 11.34
C VAL A 271 -0.77 -0.40 11.45
N THR A 272 -1.86 -0.95 10.89
CA THR A 272 -2.12 -2.41 10.92
C THR A 272 -1.00 -3.20 10.25
N VAL A 273 -0.49 -2.73 9.11
CA VAL A 273 0.62 -3.38 8.39
C VAL A 273 1.91 -3.26 9.19
N PHE A 274 2.21 -2.09 9.77
CA PHE A 274 3.41 -1.91 10.61
C PHE A 274 3.39 -2.76 11.87
N GLU A 275 2.24 -2.85 12.56
CA GLU A 275 2.05 -3.75 13.69
C GLU A 275 2.35 -5.20 13.32
N TYR A 276 1.80 -5.66 12.19
CA TYR A 276 2.02 -7.02 11.73
C TYR A 276 3.51 -7.29 11.42
N ILE A 277 4.16 -6.39 10.68
CA ILE A 277 5.59 -6.50 10.36
C ILE A 277 6.42 -6.48 11.64
N ALA A 278 6.13 -5.60 12.59
CA ALA A 278 6.86 -5.51 13.85
C ALA A 278 6.79 -6.83 14.64
N VAL A 279 5.59 -7.40 14.75
CA VAL A 279 5.39 -8.68 15.47
C VAL A 279 6.15 -9.82 14.78
N THR A 280 6.02 -9.95 13.47
CA THR A 280 6.67 -11.02 12.70
C THR A 280 8.19 -10.88 12.65
N MET A 281 8.71 -9.66 12.75
CA MET A 281 10.14 -9.38 12.87
C MET A 281 10.64 -9.28 14.32
N ASN A 282 9.84 -9.74 15.29
CA ASN A 282 10.19 -9.80 16.73
C ASN A 282 10.56 -8.42 17.34
N LYS A 283 9.87 -7.38 16.92
CA LYS A 283 10.01 -6.04 17.49
C LYS A 283 9.02 -5.88 18.65
N ASP A 284 9.50 -5.38 19.77
CA ASP A 284 8.65 -5.03 20.90
C ASP A 284 7.74 -3.85 20.56
N LEU A 285 6.44 -4.03 20.78
CA LEU A 285 5.43 -2.99 20.64
C LEU A 285 4.86 -2.61 22.01
N PRO A 286 4.52 -1.32 22.23
CA PRO A 286 3.88 -0.88 23.48
C PRO A 286 2.55 -1.62 23.76
N ASN A 287 1.80 -1.90 22.71
CA ASN A 287 0.56 -2.67 22.73
C ASN A 287 0.68 -3.79 21.70
N TYR A 288 0.68 -5.03 22.17
CA TYR A 288 0.75 -6.17 21.28
C TYR A 288 -0.60 -6.40 20.58
N PRO A 289 -0.66 -6.43 19.25
CA PRO A 289 -1.92 -6.61 18.53
C PRO A 289 -2.45 -8.03 18.70
N THR A 290 -3.64 -8.16 19.26
CA THR A 290 -4.27 -9.47 19.56
C THR A 290 -4.75 -10.23 18.33
N TRP A 291 -4.80 -9.56 17.16
CA TRP A 291 -5.26 -10.13 15.91
C TRP A 291 -4.15 -10.83 15.10
N VAL A 292 -2.88 -10.65 15.46
CA VAL A 292 -1.73 -11.34 14.84
C VAL A 292 -1.52 -12.68 15.52
N HIS A 293 -1.54 -13.77 14.76
CA HIS A 293 -1.48 -15.13 15.30
C HIS A 293 -0.14 -15.82 15.05
N LEU A 294 0.62 -15.38 14.05
CA LEU A 294 1.97 -15.89 13.82
C LEU A 294 2.97 -15.24 14.76
N GLY A 295 3.89 -16.08 15.26
CA GLY A 295 5.09 -15.60 15.96
C GLY A 295 6.14 -15.06 14.98
N PRO A 296 7.36 -14.74 15.47
CA PRO A 296 8.46 -14.27 14.65
C PRO A 296 8.76 -15.22 13.48
N GLU A 297 8.82 -14.68 12.27
CA GLU A 297 9.00 -15.45 11.05
C GLU A 297 9.92 -14.72 10.07
N MET A 298 11.06 -15.34 9.75
CA MET A 298 12.04 -14.74 8.83
C MET A 298 11.56 -14.67 7.37
N GLU A 299 10.65 -15.56 6.97
CA GLU A 299 10.13 -15.61 5.59
C GLU A 299 9.28 -14.38 5.21
N ILE A 300 8.87 -13.57 6.19
CA ILE A 300 8.12 -12.33 5.91
C ILE A 300 8.94 -11.34 5.06
N LEU A 301 10.27 -11.31 5.22
CA LEU A 301 11.12 -10.42 4.44
C LEU A 301 11.07 -10.72 2.94
N ASP A 302 11.12 -12.00 2.57
CA ASP A 302 11.08 -12.42 1.17
C ASP A 302 9.72 -12.07 0.55
N LEU A 303 8.62 -12.30 1.29
CA LEU A 303 7.27 -11.96 0.85
C LEU A 303 7.08 -10.45 0.63
N LEU A 304 7.63 -9.64 1.55
CA LEU A 304 7.57 -8.18 1.43
C LEU A 304 8.47 -7.68 0.29
N ALA A 305 9.63 -8.29 0.08
CA ALA A 305 10.53 -7.98 -1.03
C ALA A 305 9.89 -8.29 -2.40
N ASP A 306 9.21 -9.43 -2.51
CA ASP A 306 8.43 -9.79 -3.69
C ASP A 306 7.29 -8.80 -3.94
N SER A 307 6.51 -8.49 -2.92
CA SER A 307 5.42 -7.51 -3.00
C SER A 307 5.94 -6.12 -3.40
N PHE A 308 7.07 -5.68 -2.82
CA PHE A 308 7.76 -4.46 -3.21
C PHE A 308 8.13 -4.46 -4.69
N SER A 309 8.76 -5.52 -5.17
CA SER A 309 9.19 -5.66 -6.57
C SER A 309 8.02 -5.69 -7.54
N LEU A 310 6.93 -6.37 -7.19
CA LEU A 310 5.76 -6.55 -8.04
C LEU A 310 4.87 -5.31 -8.10
N CYS A 311 4.72 -4.59 -7.00
CA CYS A 311 3.74 -3.52 -6.84
C CYS A 311 4.39 -2.14 -6.72
N LEU A 312 5.23 -1.91 -5.71
CA LEU A 312 5.78 -0.58 -5.42
C LEU A 312 6.74 -0.08 -6.51
N LEU A 313 7.65 -0.92 -7.03
CA LEU A 313 8.57 -0.50 -8.09
C LEU A 313 7.87 -0.11 -9.41
N LYS A 314 6.65 -0.58 -9.63
CA LYS A 314 5.84 -0.20 -10.80
C LYS A 314 5.09 1.11 -10.59
N SER A 315 4.79 1.48 -9.36
CA SER A 315 4.02 2.66 -9.02
C SER A 315 4.91 3.88 -8.79
N ARG A 316 4.61 4.98 -9.47
CA ARG A 316 5.30 6.28 -9.30
C ARG A 316 4.43 7.33 -8.61
N ASN A 317 3.19 6.97 -8.27
CA ASN A 317 2.25 7.88 -7.63
C ASN A 317 2.03 7.53 -6.16
N THR A 318 2.99 6.85 -5.54
CA THR A 318 2.96 6.46 -4.13
C THR A 318 3.94 7.29 -3.34
N HIS A 319 3.51 7.81 -2.20
CA HIS A 319 4.33 8.53 -1.25
C HIS A 319 4.29 7.89 0.13
N MET A 320 3.09 7.64 0.68
CA MET A 320 2.93 7.11 2.04
C MET A 320 3.28 5.62 2.13
N VAL A 321 2.80 4.83 1.18
CA VAL A 321 3.00 3.36 1.18
C VAL A 321 4.48 2.97 0.98
N ALA A 322 5.27 3.84 0.37
CA ALA A 322 6.72 3.66 0.23
C ALA A 322 7.44 3.49 1.58
N PHE A 323 6.90 4.06 2.66
CA PHE A 323 7.49 3.98 4.00
C PHE A 323 7.37 2.60 4.64
N ILE A 324 6.51 1.71 4.13
CA ILE A 324 6.50 0.29 4.53
C ILE A 324 7.88 -0.30 4.30
N TRP A 325 8.49 -0.01 3.15
CA TRP A 325 9.81 -0.52 2.82
C TRP A 325 10.92 0.09 3.68
N LEU A 326 10.84 1.37 4.00
CA LEU A 326 11.75 1.98 4.95
C LEU A 326 11.68 1.26 6.31
N TYR A 327 10.47 0.98 6.79
CA TYR A 327 10.27 0.29 8.07
C TYR A 327 10.82 -1.15 8.05
N VAL A 328 10.66 -1.86 6.95
CA VAL A 328 11.31 -3.17 6.74
C VAL A 328 12.83 -3.05 6.85
N CYS A 329 13.41 -2.02 6.22
CA CYS A 329 14.85 -1.77 6.31
C CYS A 329 15.29 -1.46 7.75
N VAL A 330 14.51 -0.66 8.50
CA VAL A 330 14.78 -0.36 9.92
C VAL A 330 14.88 -1.62 10.77
N LEU A 331 14.03 -2.59 10.50
CA LEU A 331 13.97 -3.86 11.26
C LEU A 331 14.94 -4.93 10.74
N SER A 332 15.57 -4.69 9.59
CA SER A 332 16.48 -5.63 8.94
C SER A 332 17.93 -5.49 9.42
N GLU A 333 18.72 -6.54 9.27
CA GLU A 333 20.16 -6.47 9.51
C GLU A 333 20.87 -5.62 8.45
N PRO A 334 21.98 -4.93 8.80
CA PRO A 334 22.72 -4.09 7.86
C PRO A 334 23.16 -4.79 6.58
N ARG A 335 23.49 -6.09 6.66
CA ARG A 335 23.86 -6.92 5.49
C ARG A 335 22.70 -7.11 4.52
N THR A 336 21.51 -7.29 5.04
CA THR A 336 20.27 -7.42 4.22
C THR A 336 19.98 -6.12 3.49
N ILE A 337 20.15 -4.98 4.19
CA ILE A 337 19.98 -3.65 3.59
C ILE A 337 20.98 -3.44 2.44
N ASP A 338 22.26 -3.75 2.67
CA ASP A 338 23.29 -3.60 1.64
C ASP A 338 23.04 -4.51 0.44
N LEU A 339 22.67 -5.77 0.67
CA LEU A 339 22.28 -6.69 -0.40
C LEU A 339 21.12 -6.15 -1.22
N TRP A 340 20.09 -5.66 -0.55
CA TRP A 340 18.90 -5.10 -1.19
C TRP A 340 19.23 -3.85 -2.03
N LEU A 341 19.98 -2.90 -1.49
CA LEU A 341 20.42 -1.71 -2.25
C LEU A 341 21.26 -2.10 -3.47
N ASN A 342 22.14 -3.10 -3.33
CA ASN A 342 22.92 -3.62 -4.44
C ASN A 342 22.05 -4.29 -5.51
N ASN A 343 20.97 -4.98 -5.14
CA ASN A 343 20.03 -5.56 -6.10
C ASN A 343 19.25 -4.49 -6.87
N LEU A 344 18.79 -3.42 -6.20
CA LEU A 344 18.18 -2.25 -6.88
C LEU A 344 19.16 -1.63 -7.88
N TRP A 345 20.42 -1.49 -7.49
CA TRP A 345 21.47 -0.96 -8.36
C TRP A 345 21.72 -1.85 -9.57
N ARG A 346 21.92 -3.17 -9.35
CA ARG A 346 22.11 -4.14 -10.45
C ARG A 346 20.95 -4.11 -11.44
N PHE A 347 19.71 -4.03 -10.94
CA PHE A 347 18.53 -3.90 -11.80
C PHE A 347 18.58 -2.63 -12.66
N THR A 348 19.02 -1.52 -12.07
CA THR A 348 19.09 -0.20 -12.75
C THR A 348 20.10 -0.18 -13.88
N VAL A 349 21.29 -0.77 -13.67
CA VAL A 349 22.43 -0.69 -14.63
C VAL A 349 22.44 -1.82 -15.65
N ASP A 350 21.53 -2.77 -15.57
CA ASP A 350 21.44 -3.86 -16.54
C ASP A 350 21.04 -3.32 -17.91
N THR A 351 21.98 -3.36 -18.85
CA THR A 351 21.82 -2.83 -20.21
C THR A 351 20.92 -3.67 -21.11
N ALA A 352 20.60 -4.89 -20.71
CA ALA A 352 19.73 -5.80 -21.47
C ALA A 352 18.24 -5.46 -21.31
N ARG A 353 17.90 -4.51 -20.48
CA ARG A 353 16.51 -4.14 -20.19
C ARG A 353 15.86 -3.38 -21.31
N THR A 354 14.60 -3.72 -21.57
CA THR A 354 13.77 -3.07 -22.59
C THR A 354 13.32 -1.69 -22.16
N SER A 355 12.82 -0.89 -23.10
CA SER A 355 12.26 0.45 -22.79
C SER A 355 11.10 0.38 -21.80
N ALA A 356 10.35 -0.72 -21.73
CA ALA A 356 9.30 -0.95 -20.74
C ALA A 356 9.83 -1.01 -19.30
N ASP A 357 11.07 -1.42 -19.11
CA ASP A 357 11.72 -1.53 -17.81
C ASP A 357 12.36 -0.21 -17.34
N GLN A 358 12.52 0.78 -18.22
CA GLN A 358 13.15 2.07 -17.84
C GLN A 358 12.43 2.72 -16.64
N GLY A 359 11.10 2.70 -16.62
CA GLY A 359 10.31 3.22 -15.50
C GLY A 359 10.66 2.54 -14.17
N ARG A 360 10.81 1.22 -14.19
CA ARG A 360 11.21 0.44 -13.01
C ARG A 360 12.66 0.70 -12.61
N CYS A 361 13.58 0.80 -13.58
CA CYS A 361 14.97 1.19 -13.32
C CYS A 361 15.05 2.52 -12.58
N GLN A 362 14.30 3.53 -13.05
CA GLN A 362 14.23 4.83 -12.41
C GLN A 362 13.60 4.77 -11.02
N SER A 363 12.58 3.92 -10.82
CA SER A 363 12.02 3.68 -9.48
C SER A 363 13.04 3.04 -8.54
N CYS A 364 13.81 2.06 -9.01
CA CYS A 364 14.90 1.46 -8.24
C CYS A 364 15.92 2.50 -7.75
N VAL A 365 16.34 3.40 -8.63
CA VAL A 365 17.24 4.52 -8.27
C VAL A 365 16.57 5.48 -7.29
N GLY A 366 15.29 5.80 -7.49
CA GLY A 366 14.53 6.66 -6.58
C GLY A 366 14.48 6.08 -5.17
N TYR A 367 14.18 4.79 -5.02
CA TYR A 367 14.21 4.11 -3.70
C TYR A 367 15.61 4.05 -3.11
N LEU A 368 16.62 3.70 -3.91
CA LEU A 368 18.01 3.68 -3.47
C LEU A 368 18.45 5.07 -2.97
N GLY A 369 18.25 6.10 -3.79
CA GLY A 369 18.61 7.47 -3.45
C GLY A 369 17.89 7.99 -2.22
N ALA A 370 16.58 7.69 -2.09
CA ALA A 370 15.78 8.12 -0.96
C ALA A 370 16.19 7.43 0.36
N VAL A 371 16.42 6.10 0.34
CA VAL A 371 16.89 5.37 1.54
C VAL A 371 18.27 5.85 1.94
N VAL A 372 19.24 5.95 1.01
CA VAL A 372 20.59 6.38 1.33
C VAL A 372 20.61 7.83 1.82
N ALA A 373 19.79 8.72 1.25
CA ALA A 373 19.72 10.11 1.68
C ALA A 373 19.06 10.28 3.05
N ARG A 374 17.94 9.58 3.30
CA ARG A 374 17.05 9.88 4.43
C ARG A 374 17.11 8.92 5.61
N ALA A 375 17.63 7.70 5.45
CA ALA A 375 17.66 6.76 6.56
C ALA A 375 18.80 7.07 7.54
N THR A 376 18.47 7.20 8.83
CA THR A 376 19.48 7.49 9.89
C THR A 376 20.41 6.31 10.16
N PHE A 377 20.00 5.08 9.83
CA PHE A 377 20.84 3.88 9.96
C PHE A 377 21.90 3.75 8.85
N ILE A 378 21.84 4.58 7.80
CA ILE A 378 22.90 4.66 6.79
C ILE A 378 24.06 5.48 7.36
N SER A 379 25.20 4.84 7.54
CA SER A 379 26.42 5.51 8.00
C SER A 379 27.03 6.42 6.93
N THR A 380 27.82 7.40 7.35
CA THR A 380 28.56 8.28 6.43
C THR A 380 29.44 7.50 5.46
N GLY A 381 30.10 6.43 5.93
CA GLY A 381 30.90 5.57 5.08
C GLY A 381 30.08 4.84 4.00
N MET A 382 28.90 4.33 4.37
CA MET A 382 27.99 3.71 3.39
C MET A 382 27.48 4.74 2.37
N ALA A 383 27.08 5.94 2.82
CA ALA A 383 26.66 7.02 1.93
C ALA A 383 27.79 7.44 0.96
N PHE A 384 29.05 7.55 1.47
CA PHE A 384 30.22 7.82 0.65
C PHE A 384 30.45 6.75 -0.42
N GLU A 385 30.37 5.47 -0.07
CA GLU A 385 30.54 4.36 -1.02
C GLU A 385 29.45 4.40 -2.11
N TRP A 386 28.19 4.71 -1.76
CA TRP A 386 27.14 4.88 -2.74
C TRP A 386 27.37 6.09 -3.64
N LEU A 387 27.77 7.23 -3.09
CA LEU A 387 28.12 8.41 -3.89
C LEU A 387 29.26 8.10 -4.86
N ARG A 388 30.30 7.39 -4.42
CA ARG A 388 31.42 6.96 -5.26
C ARG A 388 30.93 6.08 -6.40
N LYS A 389 30.13 5.07 -6.10
CA LYS A 389 29.58 4.12 -7.07
C LYS A 389 28.70 4.81 -8.13
N LEU A 390 27.81 5.71 -7.70
CA LEU A 390 26.97 6.50 -8.59
C LEU A 390 27.84 7.42 -9.49
N LYS A 391 28.81 8.12 -8.90
CA LYS A 391 29.75 8.99 -9.63
C LYS A 391 30.54 8.21 -10.67
N ASP A 392 31.11 7.04 -10.32
CA ASP A 392 31.90 6.23 -11.25
C ASP A 392 31.05 5.82 -12.46
N TRP A 393 29.81 5.35 -12.24
CA TRP A 393 28.90 5.02 -13.33
C TRP A 393 28.53 6.24 -14.19
N LEU A 394 28.27 7.41 -13.56
CA LEU A 394 27.96 8.65 -14.29
C LEU A 394 29.11 9.10 -15.20
N MET A 395 30.35 8.98 -14.70
CA MET A 395 31.54 9.31 -15.47
C MET A 395 31.72 8.40 -16.68
N GLU A 396 31.62 7.08 -16.47
CA GLU A 396 31.69 6.09 -17.55
C GLU A 396 30.59 6.32 -18.60
N TYR A 397 29.36 6.62 -18.15
CA TYR A 397 28.24 6.87 -19.04
C TYR A 397 28.46 8.09 -19.92
N VAL A 398 28.90 9.20 -19.33
CA VAL A 398 29.19 10.45 -20.07
C VAL A 398 30.31 10.22 -21.08
N GLU A 399 31.38 9.53 -20.69
CA GLU A 399 32.50 9.23 -21.60
C GLU A 399 32.05 8.41 -22.80
N ALA A 400 31.15 7.44 -22.60
CA ALA A 400 30.62 6.58 -23.64
C ALA A 400 29.62 7.30 -24.56
N GLN A 401 28.76 8.16 -24.01
CA GLN A 401 27.59 8.70 -24.71
C GLN A 401 27.73 10.16 -25.18
N ALA A 402 28.53 10.98 -24.51
CA ALA A 402 28.58 12.43 -24.77
C ALA A 402 29.02 12.79 -26.22
N LYS A 403 29.71 11.92 -26.92
CA LYS A 403 30.15 12.11 -28.31
C LYS A 403 29.08 11.73 -29.34
N LEU A 404 28.07 10.97 -28.96
CA LEU A 404 27.14 10.29 -29.85
C LEU A 404 25.69 10.78 -29.73
N SER A 405 25.34 11.44 -28.63
CA SER A 405 23.95 11.71 -28.28
C SER A 405 23.66 13.19 -28.08
N SER A 406 22.49 13.60 -28.54
CA SER A 406 21.88 14.87 -28.10
C SER A 406 21.07 14.68 -26.84
N PRO A 407 20.89 15.74 -26.01
CA PRO A 407 20.10 15.65 -24.79
C PRO A 407 18.62 15.40 -25.13
N VAL A 408 18.19 14.15 -25.00
CA VAL A 408 16.80 13.73 -25.17
C VAL A 408 16.39 12.89 -23.97
N LEU A 409 15.38 13.33 -23.26
CA LEU A 409 14.90 12.70 -22.02
C LEU A 409 14.67 11.19 -22.16
N VAL A 410 14.04 10.75 -23.25
CA VAL A 410 13.72 9.35 -23.52
C VAL A 410 14.97 8.47 -23.60
N ASN A 411 16.07 9.00 -24.13
CA ASN A 411 17.28 8.21 -24.33
C ASN A 411 18.16 8.11 -23.07
N HIS A 412 18.08 9.09 -22.17
CA HIS A 412 18.99 9.25 -21.04
C HIS A 412 18.27 9.25 -19.67
N GLY A 413 17.02 8.76 -19.60
CA GLY A 413 16.20 8.81 -18.38
C GLY A 413 16.87 8.19 -17.14
N ASN A 414 17.58 7.08 -17.29
CA ASN A 414 18.31 6.45 -16.18
C ASN A 414 19.50 7.31 -15.73
N TYR A 415 20.19 7.94 -16.67
CA TYR A 415 21.28 8.87 -16.37
C TYR A 415 20.79 10.06 -15.52
N TYR A 416 19.65 10.66 -15.87
CA TYR A 416 19.06 11.76 -15.11
C TYR A 416 18.61 11.30 -13.72
N ALA A 417 18.02 10.11 -13.61
CA ALA A 417 17.61 9.53 -12.32
C ALA A 417 18.81 9.29 -11.39
N ILE A 418 19.89 8.74 -11.92
CA ILE A 418 21.12 8.48 -11.16
C ILE A 418 21.79 9.79 -10.75
N THR A 419 21.80 10.80 -11.63
CA THR A 419 22.33 12.14 -11.30
C THR A 419 21.52 12.79 -10.18
N GLU A 420 20.18 12.69 -10.22
CA GLU A 420 19.31 13.23 -9.20
C GLU A 420 19.53 12.53 -7.85
N ALA A 421 19.63 11.18 -7.84
CA ALA A 421 19.94 10.41 -6.64
C ALA A 421 21.30 10.80 -6.05
N PHE A 422 22.34 10.97 -6.88
CA PHE A 422 23.64 11.46 -6.45
C PHE A 422 23.53 12.81 -5.77
N MET A 423 22.82 13.77 -6.37
CA MET A 423 22.65 15.12 -5.80
C MET A 423 21.91 15.08 -4.48
N LEU A 424 20.83 14.29 -4.39
CA LEU A 424 20.07 14.13 -3.14
C LEU A 424 20.93 13.55 -2.02
N ILE A 425 21.61 12.44 -2.24
CA ILE A 425 22.49 11.82 -1.24
C ILE A 425 23.55 12.80 -0.80
N PHE A 426 24.20 13.50 -1.74
CA PHE A 426 25.20 14.50 -1.43
C PHE A 426 24.62 15.60 -0.54
N CYS A 427 23.48 16.18 -0.89
CA CYS A 427 22.84 17.24 -0.13
C CYS A 427 22.50 16.82 1.31
N TYR A 428 22.06 15.60 1.54
CA TYR A 428 21.73 15.13 2.89
C TYR A 428 22.96 14.75 3.73
N HIS A 429 24.09 14.42 3.10
CA HIS A 429 25.27 13.90 3.78
C HIS A 429 26.50 14.82 3.75
N TYR A 430 26.48 15.94 3.01
CA TYR A 430 27.66 16.76 2.82
C TYR A 430 28.27 17.28 4.16
N VAL A 431 27.43 17.59 5.14
CA VAL A 431 27.90 18.06 6.47
C VAL A 431 28.69 16.96 7.17
N ASP A 432 28.19 15.73 7.15
CA ASP A 432 28.85 14.57 7.75
C ASP A 432 30.13 14.20 7.01
N LEU A 433 30.10 14.26 5.66
CA LEU A 433 31.29 14.03 4.82
C LEU A 433 32.39 15.02 5.06
N MET A 434 32.05 16.30 5.34
CA MET A 434 33.04 17.34 5.66
C MET A 434 33.70 17.14 7.02
N GLN A 435 33.07 16.43 7.95
CA GLN A 435 33.65 16.13 9.26
C GLN A 435 34.73 15.05 9.16
N ASP A 436 34.71 14.23 8.12
CA ASP A 436 35.72 13.22 7.85
C ASP A 436 36.69 13.72 6.78
N THR A 437 37.94 13.99 7.20
CA THR A 437 38.96 14.58 6.34
C THR A 437 39.29 13.69 5.14
N GLU A 438 39.34 12.37 5.31
CA GLU A 438 39.66 11.42 4.25
C GLU A 438 38.56 11.41 3.18
N TYR A 439 37.31 11.28 3.59
CA TYR A 439 36.19 11.34 2.65
C TYR A 439 36.10 12.68 1.94
N TRP A 440 36.33 13.77 2.66
CA TRP A 440 36.24 15.09 2.07
C TRP A 440 37.33 15.38 1.05
N GLU A 441 38.58 14.96 1.30
CA GLU A 441 39.67 15.05 0.33
C GLU A 441 39.36 14.26 -0.93
N MET A 442 38.80 13.06 -0.80
CA MET A 442 38.39 12.27 -1.95
C MET A 442 37.24 12.95 -2.75
N VAL A 443 36.21 13.48 -2.08
CA VAL A 443 35.11 14.22 -2.71
C VAL A 443 35.62 15.42 -3.50
N ASN A 444 36.53 16.20 -2.95
CA ASN A 444 37.15 17.33 -3.64
C ASN A 444 37.98 16.93 -4.86
N GLY A 445 38.49 15.71 -4.89
CA GLY A 445 39.18 15.12 -6.05
C GLY A 445 38.23 14.65 -7.17
N TRP A 446 36.94 14.55 -6.90
CA TRP A 446 35.96 14.10 -7.91
C TRP A 446 35.70 15.21 -8.92
N ASN A 447 35.93 14.96 -10.19
CA ASN A 447 35.60 15.89 -11.26
C ASN A 447 34.07 15.92 -11.58
N ILE A 448 33.25 16.23 -10.55
CA ILE A 448 31.80 16.22 -10.59
C ILE A 448 31.25 17.05 -11.76
N ARG A 449 31.91 18.16 -12.10
CA ARG A 449 31.55 19.03 -13.22
C ARG A 449 31.45 18.30 -14.56
N LEU A 450 32.20 17.19 -14.75
CA LEU A 450 32.24 16.48 -16.03
C LEU A 450 30.92 15.78 -16.37
N PHE A 451 30.19 15.34 -15.36
CA PHE A 451 28.88 14.72 -15.59
C PHE A 451 27.72 15.68 -15.32
N ILE A 452 27.94 16.82 -14.66
CA ILE A 452 26.89 17.82 -14.43
C ILE A 452 26.79 18.82 -15.58
N TYR A 453 27.92 19.33 -16.09
CA TYR A 453 27.97 20.29 -17.19
C TYR A 453 28.37 19.64 -18.52
N CYS A 454 27.97 18.40 -18.73
CA CYS A 454 28.19 17.67 -19.97
C CYS A 454 27.14 18.03 -21.05
N PRO A 455 27.36 17.63 -22.32
CA PRO A 455 26.41 17.86 -23.39
C PRO A 455 25.02 17.23 -23.20
N LEU A 456 24.86 16.33 -22.21
CA LEU A 456 23.56 15.72 -21.86
C LEU A 456 22.68 16.64 -21.01
N GLU A 457 23.21 17.78 -20.54
CA GLU A 457 22.49 18.84 -19.82
C GLU A 457 21.58 18.36 -18.67
N PRO A 458 22.06 17.52 -17.70
CA PRO A 458 21.18 16.92 -16.69
C PRO A 458 20.41 17.95 -15.85
N LEU A 459 20.98 19.14 -15.61
CA LEU A 459 20.33 20.20 -14.83
C LEU A 459 19.03 20.74 -15.47
N LYS A 460 18.79 20.49 -16.76
CA LYS A 460 17.53 20.84 -17.42
C LYS A 460 16.42 19.82 -17.23
N PHE A 461 16.78 18.56 -16.94
CA PHE A 461 15.84 17.44 -16.91
C PHE A 461 15.52 16.97 -15.50
N ILE A 462 16.43 17.12 -14.53
CA ILE A 462 16.19 16.74 -13.13
C ILE A 462 15.32 17.78 -12.41
N THR A 463 14.82 17.41 -11.24
CA THR A 463 13.96 18.28 -10.44
C THR A 463 14.71 19.53 -10.00
N ARG A 464 14.14 20.68 -10.37
CA ARG A 464 14.77 21.99 -10.16
C ARG A 464 15.21 22.26 -8.71
N PRO A 465 14.38 22.03 -7.66
CA PRO A 465 14.82 22.22 -6.27
C PRO A 465 16.05 21.39 -5.90
N VAL A 466 16.16 20.16 -6.40
CA VAL A 466 17.34 19.31 -6.15
C VAL A 466 18.57 19.87 -6.82
N ALA A 467 18.45 20.26 -8.08
CA ALA A 467 19.52 20.85 -8.85
C ALA A 467 20.02 22.17 -8.25
N GLU A 468 19.09 23.07 -7.88
CA GLU A 468 19.40 24.36 -7.26
C GLU A 468 20.10 24.18 -5.91
N THR A 469 19.54 23.35 -5.01
CA THR A 469 20.12 23.10 -3.68
C THR A 469 21.52 22.50 -3.79
N PHE A 470 21.67 21.48 -4.64
CA PHE A 470 22.97 20.88 -4.89
C PHE A 470 23.99 21.92 -5.43
N HIS A 471 23.58 22.72 -6.40
CA HIS A 471 24.43 23.72 -7.01
C HIS A 471 24.91 24.78 -6.00
N ILE A 472 23.99 25.25 -5.14
CA ILE A 472 24.33 26.21 -4.07
C ILE A 472 25.35 25.60 -3.12
N ILE A 473 25.10 24.39 -2.60
CA ILE A 473 26.00 23.70 -1.67
C ILE A 473 27.36 23.44 -2.32
N ALA A 474 27.39 22.84 -3.48
CA ALA A 474 28.62 22.44 -4.16
C ALA A 474 29.47 23.63 -4.57
N ARG A 475 28.85 24.77 -4.91
CA ARG A 475 29.55 26.04 -5.16
C ARG A 475 30.12 26.64 -3.89
N ASN A 476 29.35 26.71 -2.81
CA ASN A 476 29.80 27.26 -1.55
C ASN A 476 31.00 26.47 -0.96
N LEU A 477 31.04 25.17 -1.24
CA LEU A 477 32.11 24.27 -0.82
C LEU A 477 33.27 24.18 -1.82
N ASN A 478 33.22 24.92 -2.94
CA ASN A 478 34.20 24.89 -4.02
C ASN A 478 34.40 23.50 -4.67
N VAL A 479 33.42 22.58 -4.52
CA VAL A 479 33.43 21.26 -5.16
C VAL A 479 33.15 21.38 -6.66
N ILE A 480 32.38 22.41 -7.03
CA ILE A 480 32.10 22.76 -8.44
C ILE A 480 32.49 24.20 -8.67
N TYR A 481 33.36 24.43 -9.64
CA TYR A 481 33.60 25.76 -10.20
C TYR A 481 32.67 26.00 -11.39
N ASN A 482 31.89 27.07 -11.35
CA ASN A 482 31.03 27.50 -12.47
C ASN A 482 31.74 28.63 -13.24
N PRO A 483 32.47 28.34 -14.33
CA PRO A 483 33.26 29.35 -15.03
C PRO A 483 32.39 30.35 -15.82
N ASP A 484 31.18 29.96 -16.24
CA ASP A 484 30.36 30.70 -17.24
C ASP A 484 29.10 31.31 -16.61
N GLY A 485 28.95 31.33 -15.28
CA GLY A 485 27.79 31.93 -14.61
C GLY A 485 26.48 31.20 -14.98
N TYR A 486 26.50 29.86 -15.02
CA TYR A 486 25.30 29.06 -15.28
C TYR A 486 24.15 29.58 -14.40
N GLN A 487 23.14 30.12 -15.04
CA GLN A 487 21.90 30.55 -14.39
C GLN A 487 20.82 29.51 -14.69
N PHE A 488 20.11 29.10 -13.67
CA PHE A 488 18.91 28.28 -13.86
C PHE A 488 17.90 29.12 -14.67
N ASP A 489 17.67 28.73 -15.91
CA ASP A 489 16.76 29.45 -16.80
C ASP A 489 15.33 29.33 -16.22
N ALA A 490 14.70 30.48 -15.95
CA ALA A 490 13.34 30.52 -15.43
C ALA A 490 12.31 29.89 -16.41
N THR A 491 12.69 29.82 -17.70
CA THR A 491 11.84 29.22 -18.76
C THR A 491 12.01 27.71 -18.89
N ALA A 492 12.97 27.08 -18.20
CA ALA A 492 13.20 25.63 -18.27
C ALA A 492 12.03 24.79 -17.72
N GLY A 493 11.05 25.38 -17.04
CA GLY A 493 9.84 24.71 -16.54
C GLY A 493 8.85 24.27 -17.62
N THR A 494 9.07 24.62 -18.90
CA THR A 494 8.21 24.22 -20.03
C THR A 494 8.75 23.03 -20.82
N VAL A 495 10.00 22.63 -20.61
CA VAL A 495 10.54 21.40 -21.17
C VAL A 495 9.99 20.24 -20.35
N LEU A 496 9.48 19.18 -20.99
CA LEU A 496 9.07 17.93 -20.37
C LEU A 496 10.14 17.49 -19.36
N THR A 497 9.97 17.90 -18.13
CA THR A 497 10.86 17.51 -17.03
C THR A 497 10.78 16.01 -16.85
N TYR A 498 11.90 15.36 -16.66
CA TYR A 498 11.96 14.02 -16.13
C TYR A 498 11.01 13.96 -14.92
N THR A 499 10.05 13.01 -14.94
CA THR A 499 9.16 12.84 -13.80
C THR A 499 9.98 12.27 -12.65
N SER A 500 10.49 13.16 -11.81
CA SER A 500 11.24 12.79 -10.64
C SER A 500 10.40 11.90 -9.72
N PHE A 501 11.05 10.92 -9.12
CA PHE A 501 10.43 10.03 -8.17
C PHE A 501 11.26 9.98 -6.89
N PHE A 502 10.72 10.56 -5.82
CA PHE A 502 11.32 10.53 -4.50
C PHE A 502 10.32 9.89 -3.52
N PRO A 503 10.42 8.57 -3.29
CA PRO A 503 9.40 7.81 -2.57
C PRO A 503 9.31 8.11 -1.07
N LEU A 504 10.39 8.59 -0.45
CA LEU A 504 10.46 8.93 0.98
C LEU A 504 10.46 10.44 1.19
N GLY A 505 9.54 11.15 0.56
CA GLY A 505 9.33 12.58 0.74
C GLY A 505 8.68 12.91 2.09
N ARG A 506 7.82 13.93 2.12
CA ARG A 506 7.06 14.31 3.31
C ARG A 506 5.97 13.26 3.61
N PHE A 507 5.86 12.87 4.88
CA PHE A 507 4.82 11.95 5.34
C PHE A 507 3.67 12.74 5.99
N HIS A 508 2.42 12.31 5.78
CA HIS A 508 1.24 13.07 6.18
C HIS A 508 0.28 12.30 7.09
N LEU A 509 0.64 11.07 7.51
CA LEU A 509 -0.21 10.19 8.29
C LEU A 509 0.32 10.10 9.73
N PRO A 510 -0.37 10.71 10.72
CA PRO A 510 0.19 10.91 12.05
C PRO A 510 0.34 9.62 12.87
N GLU A 511 -0.60 8.67 12.78
CA GLU A 511 -0.58 7.48 13.62
C GLU A 511 0.50 6.48 13.19
N SER A 512 0.65 6.27 11.90
CA SER A 512 1.67 5.37 11.36
C SER A 512 3.08 5.97 11.39
N PHE A 513 3.23 7.30 11.42
CA PHE A 513 4.53 7.96 11.50
C PHE A 513 5.34 7.58 12.73
N VAL A 514 4.68 7.24 13.84
CA VAL A 514 5.33 6.87 15.11
C VAL A 514 6.26 5.66 14.95
N PHE A 515 6.01 4.77 13.99
CA PHE A 515 6.79 3.55 13.78
C PHE A 515 8.20 3.80 13.23
N PHE A 516 8.40 4.89 12.49
CA PHE A 516 9.67 5.11 11.78
C PHE A 516 10.21 6.55 11.85
N LYS A 517 9.54 7.49 12.53
CA LYS A 517 9.96 8.90 12.62
C LYS A 517 11.42 9.08 13.07
N ASP A 518 11.86 8.30 14.06
CA ASP A 518 13.21 8.40 14.64
C ASP A 518 14.32 7.88 13.70
N TYR A 519 13.91 7.25 12.59
CA TYR A 519 14.82 6.69 11.60
C TYR A 519 14.92 7.53 10.33
N LEU A 520 14.32 8.72 10.32
CA LEU A 520 14.36 9.65 9.21
C LEU A 520 15.32 10.79 9.47
N ARG A 521 16.25 10.98 8.56
CA ARG A 521 17.15 12.13 8.55
C ARG A 521 16.41 13.36 8.02
N VAL A 522 16.53 14.48 8.73
CA VAL A 522 16.10 15.79 8.24
C VAL A 522 17.22 16.48 7.49
N PHE A 523 16.87 17.31 6.52
CA PHE A 523 17.85 18.13 5.83
C PHE A 523 18.32 19.26 6.74
N SER A 524 19.60 19.22 7.09
CA SER A 524 20.23 20.17 8.02
C SER A 524 21.39 20.87 7.33
N PRO A 525 21.12 21.95 6.59
CA PRO A 525 22.18 22.73 5.96
C PRO A 525 23.08 23.43 7.01
N ARG A 526 24.31 23.70 6.62
CA ARG A 526 25.35 24.25 7.51
C ARG A 526 25.07 25.73 7.83
N GLY A 527 25.12 26.09 9.12
CA GLY A 527 25.14 27.48 9.58
C GLY A 527 23.99 28.35 9.01
N ASP A 528 24.37 29.48 8.41
CA ASP A 528 23.42 30.45 7.83
C ASP A 528 22.79 30.02 6.49
N GLU A 529 23.25 28.90 5.93
CA GLU A 529 22.73 28.39 4.64
C GLU A 529 21.24 28.01 4.71
N ARG A 530 20.71 27.74 5.92
CA ARG A 530 19.30 27.40 6.10
C ARG A 530 18.33 28.46 5.56
N THR A 531 18.71 29.75 5.68
CA THR A 531 17.89 30.85 5.13
C THR A 531 17.81 30.86 3.61
N LEU A 532 18.77 30.21 2.93
CA LEU A 532 18.80 30.10 1.46
C LEU A 532 17.85 29.01 0.96
N PHE A 533 17.57 28.01 1.79
CA PHE A 533 16.82 26.82 1.39
C PHE A 533 15.40 26.78 1.97
N ASP A 534 15.18 27.42 3.13
CA ASP A 534 13.89 27.46 3.81
C ASP A 534 13.41 28.91 3.92
N PRO A 535 12.56 29.37 3.01
CA PRO A 535 12.02 30.73 3.03
C PRO A 535 11.13 31.00 4.24
N THR A 536 10.69 29.97 4.97
CA THR A 536 9.90 30.11 6.20
C THR A 536 10.76 30.24 7.45
N TYR A 537 12.05 29.95 7.33
CA TYR A 537 12.98 30.01 8.46
C TYR A 537 13.29 31.47 8.85
N LYS A 538 12.81 31.90 10.01
CA LYS A 538 13.21 33.16 10.64
C LYS A 538 14.41 32.93 11.52
N LYS A 539 15.49 33.65 11.26
CA LYS A 539 16.72 33.55 12.06
C LYS A 539 16.42 33.90 13.54
N PRO A 540 16.78 33.06 14.51
CA PRO A 540 16.60 33.42 15.92
C PRO A 540 17.28 34.72 16.23
N GLY A 541 16.55 35.73 16.69
CA GLY A 541 17.08 37.08 17.01
C GLY A 541 16.69 38.20 16.05
N THR A 542 15.90 37.92 14.97
CA THR A 542 15.47 38.97 14.03
C THR A 542 14.11 39.62 14.45
N GLU A 543 13.49 39.13 15.53
CA GLU A 543 12.18 39.63 15.99
C GLU A 543 12.20 41.05 16.57
N LEU A 544 13.34 41.70 16.66
CA LEU A 544 13.46 43.03 17.27
C LEU A 544 13.57 44.21 16.29
N GLN A 545 13.43 44.00 14.98
CA GLN A 545 13.59 45.10 14.00
C GLN A 545 12.39 45.37 13.08
N GLU A 546 11.30 44.61 13.15
CA GLU A 546 10.13 44.82 12.24
C GLU A 546 8.97 45.65 12.82
N GLU A 547 9.07 46.20 14.05
CA GLU A 547 7.97 47.00 14.62
C GLU A 547 8.05 48.52 14.34
N VAL A 548 8.91 49.03 13.48
CA VAL A 548 9.12 50.48 13.29
C VAL A 548 8.81 50.99 11.85
N THR A 549 8.11 50.27 11.01
CA THR A 549 7.66 50.87 9.74
C THR A 549 6.28 50.32 9.30
N GLN A 550 5.22 50.71 10.00
CA GLN A 550 3.89 50.74 9.47
C GLN A 550 3.23 52.06 9.79
N ASP A 551 3.43 53.01 8.91
CA ASP A 551 2.47 54.11 8.72
C ASP A 551 2.47 54.56 7.26
N GLU A 552 1.24 54.70 6.77
CA GLU A 552 0.82 55.39 5.55
C GLU A 552 1.09 54.78 4.17
N SER A 553 0.06 54.10 3.62
CA SER A 553 -0.54 54.56 2.37
C SER A 553 -1.86 53.84 2.07
N THR A 554 -2.96 54.58 2.22
CA THR A 554 -4.29 54.28 1.68
C THR A 554 -4.27 54.43 0.16
N ALA A 555 -4.69 53.39 -0.55
CA ALA A 555 -5.11 53.46 -1.95
C ALA A 555 -6.36 52.60 -2.15
N GLU A 556 -7.37 53.26 -2.72
CA GLU A 556 -8.72 52.82 -3.00
C GLU A 556 -8.77 51.64 -3.98
N GLU A 557 -9.54 50.61 -3.64
CA GLU A 557 -9.90 49.53 -4.58
C GLU A 557 -11.33 49.73 -5.11
N GLU A 558 -11.48 49.75 -6.43
CA GLU A 558 -12.75 49.63 -7.14
C GLU A 558 -13.18 48.17 -7.30
N PRO A 559 -14.49 47.84 -7.32
CA PRO A 559 -14.99 46.47 -7.32
C PRO A 559 -15.13 45.90 -8.73
N GLY A 560 -14.43 44.81 -8.98
CA GLY A 560 -14.49 44.02 -10.22
C GLY A 560 -15.21 42.68 -10.06
N THR A 561 -16.37 42.62 -10.66
CA THR A 561 -17.14 41.52 -11.28
C THR A 561 -16.89 40.06 -10.81
N SER A 562 -17.96 39.52 -10.26
CA SER A 562 -18.24 38.10 -10.03
C SER A 562 -18.07 37.24 -11.31
N ILE A 563 -17.27 36.20 -11.22
CA ILE A 563 -17.24 35.08 -12.18
C ILE A 563 -17.82 33.86 -11.47
N GLU A 564 -18.81 33.26 -12.12
CA GLU A 564 -19.58 32.11 -11.69
C GLU A 564 -18.71 30.87 -11.43
N ALA A 565 -19.10 30.08 -10.43
CA ALA A 565 -18.49 28.82 -10.05
C ALA A 565 -18.69 27.75 -11.13
N PRO A 566 -17.68 26.93 -11.44
CA PRO A 566 -17.87 25.76 -12.28
C PRO A 566 -18.24 24.53 -11.42
N LEU A 567 -19.41 24.00 -11.76
CA LEU A 567 -19.84 22.60 -11.80
C LEU A 567 -19.26 21.61 -10.77
N ASP A 568 -20.17 21.19 -9.90
CA ASP A 568 -20.11 19.97 -9.10
C ASP A 568 -19.67 18.77 -9.95
N TYR A 569 -18.53 18.20 -9.62
CA TYR A 569 -18.10 16.91 -10.14
C TYR A 569 -18.83 15.82 -9.37
N ASP A 570 -19.85 15.25 -10.01
CA ASP A 570 -20.62 14.12 -9.49
C ASP A 570 -19.78 12.83 -9.55
N TRP A 571 -19.33 12.35 -8.40
CA TRP A 571 -18.54 11.13 -8.22
C TRP A 571 -19.38 9.84 -8.33
N THR A 572 -20.68 9.93 -8.61
CA THR A 572 -21.59 8.79 -8.68
C THR A 572 -21.67 8.12 -10.04
N THR A 573 -21.08 8.70 -11.08
CA THR A 573 -21.08 8.16 -12.45
C THR A 573 -19.72 7.56 -12.82
N ILE A 574 -19.34 6.47 -12.15
CA ILE A 574 -18.52 5.42 -12.79
C ILE A 574 -19.48 4.29 -13.05
N GLU A 575 -19.95 4.22 -14.30
CA GLU A 575 -20.75 3.10 -14.82
C GLU A 575 -20.08 1.78 -14.50
N GLU A 576 -20.86 0.86 -13.97
CA GLU A 576 -20.52 -0.56 -13.92
C GLU A 576 -20.20 -1.02 -15.34
N VAL A 577 -18.94 -1.25 -15.63
CA VAL A 577 -18.51 -1.87 -16.90
C VAL A 577 -19.01 -3.30 -16.87
N ASP A 578 -19.96 -3.58 -17.76
CA ASP A 578 -20.49 -4.93 -18.03
C ASP A 578 -19.33 -5.88 -18.38
N PRO A 579 -19.09 -6.96 -17.64
CA PRO A 579 -17.99 -7.89 -17.88
C PRO A 579 -18.17 -8.78 -19.14
N ARG A 580 -19.05 -8.43 -20.07
CA ARG A 580 -19.38 -9.23 -21.26
C ARG A 580 -18.84 -8.70 -22.59
N ALA A 581 -18.06 -7.64 -22.61
CA ALA A 581 -17.41 -7.21 -23.85
C ALA A 581 -16.15 -8.06 -24.12
N PRO A 582 -16.00 -8.67 -25.31
CA PRO A 582 -14.83 -9.47 -25.64
C PRO A 582 -13.63 -8.57 -25.92
N THR A 583 -12.64 -8.57 -25.05
CA THR A 583 -11.34 -8.03 -25.32
C THR A 583 -10.56 -8.97 -26.22
N SER A 584 -10.16 -8.49 -27.38
CA SER A 584 -9.25 -9.15 -28.31
C SER A 584 -7.95 -9.55 -27.61
N SER A 585 -7.65 -10.85 -27.72
CA SER A 585 -6.44 -11.49 -27.21
C SER A 585 -5.19 -10.97 -27.92
N GLU A 586 -4.33 -10.28 -27.21
CA GLU A 586 -2.90 -10.30 -27.49
C GLU A 586 -2.21 -11.18 -26.45
N SER A 587 -1.67 -12.27 -26.94
CA SER A 587 -0.88 -13.22 -26.19
C SER A 587 0.46 -12.61 -25.80
N ALA A 588 0.58 -12.12 -24.57
CA ALA A 588 1.88 -11.88 -23.97
C ALA A 588 2.34 -13.18 -23.29
N SER A 589 3.42 -13.74 -23.82
CA SER A 589 4.16 -14.85 -23.25
C SER A 589 4.53 -14.54 -21.79
N SER A 590 4.07 -15.39 -20.88
CA SER A 590 4.49 -15.42 -19.49
C SER A 590 5.91 -15.95 -19.40
N GLU A 591 6.91 -15.09 -19.51
CA GLU A 591 8.25 -15.42 -18.99
C GLU A 591 8.23 -15.19 -17.48
N SER A 592 8.54 -16.25 -16.77
CA SER A 592 8.70 -16.31 -15.33
C SER A 592 9.68 -15.25 -14.86
N ILE A 593 9.18 -14.29 -14.08
CA ILE A 593 10.00 -13.31 -13.37
C ILE A 593 10.62 -14.06 -12.19
N GLU A 594 11.83 -14.57 -12.36
CA GLU A 594 12.69 -14.92 -11.24
C GLU A 594 12.94 -13.65 -10.43
N SER A 595 12.70 -13.76 -9.12
CA SER A 595 12.69 -12.65 -8.21
C SER A 595 14.00 -11.86 -8.26
N VAL A 596 13.93 -10.55 -8.18
CA VAL A 596 15.08 -9.63 -8.05
C VAL A 596 15.92 -9.97 -6.80
N PHE A 597 15.46 -10.87 -5.95
CA PHE A 597 16.01 -11.19 -4.63
C PHE A 597 16.37 -12.68 -4.44
N SER A 598 16.22 -13.54 -5.45
CA SER A 598 16.74 -14.92 -5.36
C SER A 598 18.17 -14.96 -5.90
N ASP A 599 19.15 -14.76 -4.99
CA ASP A 599 20.47 -15.39 -4.88
C ASP A 599 21.06 -15.03 -3.52
#